data_f9c17d60943e0be93f6c54e91ed5329d
#
_entry.id   f9c17d60943e0be93f6c54e91ed5329d
#
_cell.length_a   1.000
_cell.length_b   1.000
_cell.length_c   1.000
_cell.angle_alpha   90.00
_cell.angle_beta   90.00
_cell.angle_gamma   90.00
#
_symmetry.space_group_name_H-M   'P 1'
#
loop_
_entity.id
_entity.type
_entity.pdbx_description
1 polymer ?
#
loop_
_entity_poly.entity_id
_entity_poly.type
_entity_poly.pdbx_seq_one_letter_code
_entity_poly.pdbx_strand_id
1 'polypeptide(L)'
;STGGWTSGAHGSYSTQEFISDEMLQEIAAVDGISGYDASIVSMPYYFKETGDSVVTTGYTNSFYTYGYVNTEYNDLFASGRFELVEGSHITEDMTNGLIISRERAEQNGLEVGSKVVGINDPYTDDPEVDMEIVGIFEVVADKNDEATMYDASTMWDFSEYAFCSKAAMEAMCVNYGDGNKIQEADFFVTDAAQLESVINEVQSISSINWDHFIVTANDEVYQNISSALSDTTTLVT
;
A
#
# COMPACT_ATOMS: atom_id res chain seq x y z
N SER A 1 7.12 -16.71 -4.18
CA SER A 1 6.16 -17.14 -3.20
C SER A 1 5.83 -16.02 -2.27
N THR A 2 4.59 -15.72 -2.23
CA THR A 2 4.06 -14.71 -1.36
C THR A 2 3.43 -15.38 -0.17
N GLY A 3 4.20 -15.54 0.90
CA GLY A 3 3.62 -15.63 2.21
C GLY A 3 3.46 -14.19 2.68
N GLY A 4 2.24 -13.68 2.61
CA GLY A 4 1.92 -12.43 3.28
C GLY A 4 1.81 -12.68 4.78
N TRP A 5 2.41 -11.81 5.54
CA TRP A 5 2.23 -11.75 6.97
C TRP A 5 1.39 -10.55 7.27
N THR A 6 0.23 -10.79 7.83
CA THR A 6 -0.56 -9.71 8.40
C THR A 6 -0.35 -9.75 9.90
N SER A 7 0.36 -8.79 10.45
CA SER A 7 0.42 -8.62 11.88
C SER A 7 -0.61 -7.56 12.27
N GLY A 8 -1.71 -8.00 12.86
CA GLY A 8 -2.75 -7.13 13.40
C GLY A 8 -2.88 -7.34 14.89
N ALA A 9 -2.91 -6.28 15.67
CA ALA A 9 -3.28 -6.39 17.08
C ALA A 9 -4.78 -6.64 17.19
N HIS A 10 -5.18 -7.88 17.35
CA HIS A 10 -6.53 -8.26 17.73
C HIS A 10 -6.60 -8.56 19.24
N GLY A 11 -7.03 -7.59 19.99
CA GLY A 11 -7.34 -7.80 21.38
C GLY A 11 -8.31 -6.74 21.86
N SER A 12 -9.39 -7.15 22.53
CA SER A 12 -10.31 -6.28 23.24
C SER A 12 -9.69 -5.72 24.55
N TYR A 13 -8.38 -5.46 24.56
CA TYR A 13 -7.65 -4.99 25.71
C TYR A 13 -6.86 -3.72 25.41
N SER A 14 -6.80 -2.83 26.38
CA SER A 14 -6.49 -1.41 26.38
C SER A 14 -5.06 -0.99 26.01
N THR A 15 -4.26 -1.84 25.38
CA THR A 15 -2.94 -1.48 24.83
C THR A 15 -2.73 -2.19 23.50
N GLN A 16 -3.14 -1.52 22.43
CA GLN A 16 -2.79 -1.96 21.08
C GLN A 16 -1.30 -1.69 20.88
N GLU A 17 -0.53 -2.73 20.57
CA GLU A 17 0.84 -2.57 20.13
C GLU A 17 0.88 -2.38 18.62
N PHE A 18 1.62 -1.36 18.17
CA PHE A 18 1.80 -1.05 16.76
C PHE A 18 3.12 -1.61 16.25
N ILE A 19 3.23 -1.80 14.95
CA ILE A 19 4.46 -2.24 14.30
C ILE A 19 5.41 -1.04 14.24
N SER A 20 6.62 -1.19 14.77
CA SER A 20 7.67 -0.18 14.68
C SER A 20 8.55 -0.37 13.45
N ASP A 21 9.27 0.68 13.06
CA ASP A 21 10.23 0.60 11.98
C ASP A 21 11.36 -0.40 12.28
N GLU A 22 11.77 -0.52 13.55
CA GLU A 22 12.75 -1.51 13.99
C GLU A 22 12.25 -2.93 13.76
N MET A 23 10.99 -3.21 14.10
CA MET A 23 10.38 -4.53 13.83
C MET A 23 10.36 -4.85 12.34
N LEU A 24 9.98 -3.88 11.50
CA LEU A 24 9.99 -4.06 10.03
C LEU A 24 11.38 -4.42 9.53
N GLN A 25 12.41 -3.73 10.00
CA GLN A 25 13.80 -3.98 9.60
C GLN A 25 14.33 -5.33 10.11
N GLU A 26 14.03 -5.69 11.35
CA GLU A 26 14.42 -6.98 11.92
C GLU A 26 13.79 -8.15 11.16
N ILE A 27 12.50 -8.06 10.81
CA ILE A 27 11.82 -9.09 10.03
C ILE A 27 12.33 -9.12 8.60
N ALA A 28 12.49 -7.96 7.96
CA ALA A 28 12.99 -7.87 6.58
C ALA A 28 14.41 -8.41 6.41
N ALA A 29 15.21 -8.43 7.49
CA ALA A 29 16.57 -8.96 7.49
C ALA A 29 16.64 -10.50 7.59
N VAL A 30 15.52 -11.18 7.84
CA VAL A 30 15.46 -12.64 7.89
C VAL A 30 15.71 -13.22 6.50
N ASP A 31 16.57 -14.24 6.44
CA ASP A 31 16.89 -14.91 5.17
C ASP A 31 15.65 -15.54 4.55
N GLY A 32 15.49 -15.34 3.25
CA GLY A 32 14.29 -15.77 2.51
C GLY A 32 13.16 -14.74 2.42
N ILE A 33 13.25 -13.59 3.10
CA ILE A 33 12.36 -12.44 2.87
C ILE A 33 12.87 -11.65 1.65
N SER A 34 12.02 -11.48 0.64
CA SER A 34 12.36 -10.75 -0.59
C SER A 34 11.98 -9.28 -0.55
N GLY A 35 11.04 -8.92 0.30
CA GLY A 35 10.57 -7.56 0.46
C GLY A 35 9.36 -7.49 1.38
N TYR A 36 8.91 -6.29 1.66
CA TYR A 36 7.74 -6.08 2.49
C TYR A 36 7.02 -4.80 2.12
N ASP A 37 5.78 -4.75 2.54
CA ASP A 37 4.94 -3.58 2.52
C ASP A 37 4.37 -3.34 3.92
N ALA A 38 4.32 -2.07 4.31
CA ALA A 38 3.72 -1.66 5.56
C ALA A 38 2.94 -0.37 5.31
N SER A 39 1.71 -0.31 5.80
CA SER A 39 0.83 0.77 5.41
C SER A 39 0.17 1.48 6.58
N ILE A 40 -0.09 2.75 6.34
CA ILE A 40 -1.00 3.60 7.12
C ILE A 40 -2.10 4.03 6.15
N VAL A 41 -3.36 3.86 6.55
CA VAL A 41 -4.52 4.22 5.72
C VAL A 41 -5.18 5.48 6.22
N SER A 42 -5.43 6.43 5.33
CA SER A 42 -6.20 7.64 5.61
C SER A 42 -6.94 8.12 4.36
N MET A 43 -7.66 9.22 4.47
CA MET A 43 -8.42 9.82 3.38
C MET A 43 -8.02 11.30 3.19
N PRO A 44 -6.75 11.57 2.84
CA PRO A 44 -6.28 12.94 2.64
C PRO A 44 -6.89 13.59 1.40
N TYR A 45 -6.78 14.89 1.37
CA TYR A 45 -7.11 15.74 0.22
C TYR A 45 -5.83 16.14 -0.49
N TYR A 46 -5.91 16.25 -1.81
CA TYR A 46 -4.78 16.72 -2.62
C TYR A 46 -5.21 17.96 -3.42
N PHE A 47 -4.30 18.92 -3.51
CA PHE A 47 -4.50 20.18 -4.23
C PHE A 47 -3.41 20.36 -5.27
N LYS A 48 -3.77 20.95 -6.41
CA LYS A 48 -2.79 21.36 -7.43
C LYS A 48 -2.03 22.61 -6.95
N GLU A 49 -0.91 22.91 -7.56
CA GLU A 49 -0.18 24.17 -7.34
C GLU A 49 -1.04 25.42 -7.57
N THR A 50 -2.08 25.31 -8.40
CA THR A 50 -3.08 26.38 -8.62
C THR A 50 -4.01 26.61 -7.42
N GLY A 51 -4.00 25.71 -6.43
CA GLY A 51 -4.92 25.70 -5.30
C GLY A 51 -6.24 24.96 -5.57
N ASP A 52 -6.46 24.49 -6.81
CA ASP A 52 -7.64 23.70 -7.13
C ASP A 52 -7.52 22.28 -6.53
N SER A 53 -8.60 21.80 -5.92
CA SER A 53 -8.66 20.44 -5.42
C SER A 53 -8.52 19.42 -6.56
N VAL A 54 -7.76 18.36 -6.30
CA VAL A 54 -7.75 17.18 -7.17
C VAL A 54 -9.03 16.38 -6.87
N VAL A 55 -9.85 16.19 -7.88
CA VAL A 55 -11.19 15.60 -7.73
C VAL A 55 -11.39 14.38 -8.63
N THR A 56 -12.34 13.53 -8.27
CA THR A 56 -12.97 12.59 -9.21
C THR A 56 -14.31 13.12 -9.67
N THR A 57 -14.80 12.63 -10.80
CA THR A 57 -16.14 12.96 -11.32
C THR A 57 -17.29 12.45 -10.46
N GLY A 58 -17.00 11.70 -9.39
CA GLY A 58 -18.01 11.09 -8.54
C GLY A 58 -18.47 11.98 -7.40
N TYR A 59 -17.90 11.87 -6.22
CA TYR A 59 -18.49 12.44 -5.03
C TYR A 59 -17.52 12.93 -3.96
N THR A 60 -16.21 12.67 -4.06
CA THR A 60 -15.28 13.03 -3.01
C THR A 60 -14.04 13.74 -3.53
N ASN A 61 -13.62 14.77 -2.79
CA ASN A 61 -12.35 15.44 -3.03
C ASN A 61 -11.19 14.75 -2.29
N SER A 62 -11.50 13.76 -1.45
CA SER A 62 -10.51 12.95 -0.73
C SER A 62 -10.18 11.67 -1.49
N PHE A 63 -9.08 11.06 -1.12
CA PHE A 63 -8.60 9.81 -1.69
C PHE A 63 -8.54 8.75 -0.61
N TYR A 64 -8.94 7.53 -0.94
CA TYR A 64 -8.61 6.38 -0.12
C TYR A 64 -7.13 6.07 -0.33
N THR A 65 -6.30 6.54 0.57
CA THR A 65 -4.85 6.56 0.37
C THR A 65 -4.15 5.68 1.38
N TYR A 66 -3.31 4.84 0.86
CA TYR A 66 -2.33 4.09 1.63
C TYR A 66 -0.99 4.85 1.62
N GLY A 67 -0.41 5.04 2.81
CA GLY A 67 0.99 5.44 2.93
C GLY A 67 1.87 4.19 2.96
N TYR A 68 2.75 4.02 1.98
CA TYR A 68 3.49 2.79 1.76
C TYR A 68 5.00 2.95 1.86
N VAL A 69 5.66 1.82 2.14
CA VAL A 69 7.10 1.68 2.05
C VAL A 69 7.51 1.25 0.65
N ASN A 70 6.92 0.15 0.12
CA ASN A 70 7.21 -0.37 -1.21
C ASN A 70 5.90 -0.79 -1.90
N THR A 71 5.40 0.00 -2.82
CA THR A 71 4.10 -0.26 -3.46
C THR A 71 4.10 -1.47 -4.39
N GLU A 72 5.25 -1.91 -4.92
CA GLU A 72 5.30 -3.14 -5.72
C GLU A 72 4.92 -4.40 -4.94
N TYR A 73 5.10 -4.37 -3.61
CA TYR A 73 4.71 -5.46 -2.70
C TYR A 73 3.30 -5.28 -2.13
N ASN A 74 2.60 -4.23 -2.53
CA ASN A 74 1.21 -4.06 -2.15
C ASN A 74 0.34 -5.12 -2.83
N ASP A 75 -0.60 -5.69 -2.09
CA ASP A 75 -1.51 -6.73 -2.58
C ASP A 75 -2.22 -6.35 -3.87
N LEU A 76 -2.65 -5.10 -4.02
CA LEU A 76 -3.36 -4.63 -5.21
C LEU A 76 -2.48 -4.65 -6.46
N PHE A 77 -1.20 -4.31 -6.31
CA PHE A 77 -0.22 -4.42 -7.40
C PHE A 77 0.32 -5.85 -7.55
N ALA A 78 0.70 -6.50 -6.46
CA ALA A 78 1.27 -7.84 -6.48
C ALA A 78 0.30 -8.90 -7.01
N SER A 79 -1.01 -8.75 -6.77
CA SER A 79 -2.05 -9.62 -7.33
C SER A 79 -2.37 -9.33 -8.79
N GLY A 80 -1.85 -8.24 -9.36
CA GLY A 80 -2.18 -7.79 -10.71
C GLY A 80 -3.56 -7.15 -10.83
N ARG A 81 -4.21 -6.81 -9.71
CA ARG A 81 -5.47 -6.05 -9.74
C ARG A 81 -5.26 -4.61 -10.20
N PHE A 82 -4.11 -4.03 -9.82
CA PHE A 82 -3.64 -2.74 -10.32
C PHE A 82 -2.37 -2.96 -11.13
N GLU A 83 -2.25 -2.24 -12.24
CA GLU A 83 -1.06 -2.20 -13.07
C GLU A 83 -0.45 -0.80 -13.05
N LEU A 84 0.83 -0.68 -12.70
CA LEU A 84 1.56 0.57 -12.84
C LEU A 84 1.86 0.78 -14.33
N VAL A 85 1.27 1.81 -14.92
CA VAL A 85 1.33 2.04 -16.38
C VAL A 85 2.25 3.18 -16.77
N GLU A 86 2.56 4.09 -15.83
CA GLU A 86 3.54 5.17 -16.04
C GLU A 86 4.33 5.42 -14.75
N GLY A 87 5.58 5.85 -14.89
CA GLY A 87 6.46 6.22 -13.79
C GLY A 87 7.04 5.02 -13.04
N SER A 88 7.10 5.12 -11.72
CA SER A 88 7.72 4.12 -10.85
C SER A 88 6.88 3.85 -9.60
N HIS A 89 7.10 2.67 -9.01
CA HIS A 89 6.61 2.37 -7.67
C HIS A 89 7.25 3.28 -6.62
N ILE A 90 6.53 3.49 -5.52
CA ILE A 90 7.08 4.10 -4.32
C ILE A 90 8.01 3.09 -3.66
N THR A 91 9.18 3.56 -3.28
CA THR A 91 10.21 2.81 -2.58
C THR A 91 10.49 3.42 -1.21
N GLU A 92 11.17 2.69 -0.35
CA GLU A 92 11.41 3.07 1.05
C GLU A 92 12.16 4.42 1.19
N ASP A 93 13.01 4.76 0.22
CA ASP A 93 13.78 6.00 0.20
C ASP A 93 12.99 7.22 -0.30
N MET A 94 11.81 7.03 -0.89
CA MET A 94 10.94 8.13 -1.31
C MET A 94 10.16 8.68 -0.12
N THR A 95 10.16 10.02 0.03
CA THR A 95 9.48 10.71 1.14
C THR A 95 8.23 11.47 0.75
N ASN A 96 8.01 11.72 -0.55
CA ASN A 96 6.95 12.59 -1.05
C ASN A 96 6.28 12.10 -2.35
N GLY A 97 6.43 10.82 -2.67
CA GLY A 97 5.82 10.24 -3.87
C GLY A 97 4.32 10.02 -3.72
N LEU A 98 3.59 10.22 -4.81
CA LEU A 98 2.17 9.91 -4.93
C LEU A 98 1.91 9.11 -6.21
N ILE A 99 1.13 8.05 -6.10
CA ILE A 99 0.62 7.27 -7.24
C ILE A 99 -0.90 7.41 -7.27
N ILE A 100 -1.45 7.79 -8.41
CA ILE A 100 -2.90 7.94 -8.62
C ILE A 100 -3.36 7.14 -9.84
N SER A 101 -4.65 6.91 -9.96
CA SER A 101 -5.22 6.27 -11.14
C SER A 101 -5.09 7.13 -12.40
N ARG A 102 -5.03 6.49 -13.57
CA ARG A 102 -5.05 7.18 -14.86
C ARG A 102 -6.31 8.03 -15.00
N GLU A 103 -7.46 7.52 -14.60
CA GLU A 103 -8.71 8.26 -14.65
C GLU A 103 -8.61 9.57 -13.88
N ARG A 104 -8.10 9.52 -12.65
CA ARG A 104 -7.93 10.71 -11.81
C ARG A 104 -6.88 11.68 -12.38
N ALA A 105 -5.79 11.15 -12.93
CA ALA A 105 -4.76 11.97 -13.58
C ALA A 105 -5.32 12.73 -14.79
N GLU A 106 -6.03 12.05 -15.68
CA GLU A 106 -6.64 12.66 -16.88
C GLU A 106 -7.69 13.72 -16.54
N GLN A 107 -8.58 13.43 -15.58
CA GLN A 107 -9.61 14.37 -15.14
C GLN A 107 -9.04 15.68 -14.57
N ASN A 108 -7.87 15.62 -13.97
CA ASN A 108 -7.24 16.75 -13.30
C ASN A 108 -6.10 17.38 -14.12
N GLY A 109 -5.76 16.81 -15.27
CA GLY A 109 -4.62 17.27 -16.07
C GLY A 109 -3.28 17.08 -15.38
N LEU A 110 -3.13 15.97 -14.64
CA LEU A 110 -1.91 15.59 -13.93
C LEU A 110 -1.15 14.51 -14.71
N GLU A 111 0.16 14.52 -14.60
CA GLU A 111 1.07 13.56 -15.20
C GLU A 111 2.20 13.22 -14.22
N VAL A 112 3.02 12.22 -14.52
CA VAL A 112 4.22 11.93 -13.76
C VAL A 112 5.12 13.18 -13.73
N GLY A 113 5.57 13.57 -12.53
CA GLY A 113 6.32 14.81 -12.29
C GLY A 113 5.44 16.00 -11.86
N SER A 114 4.12 15.92 -11.98
CA SER A 114 3.22 16.97 -11.48
C SER A 114 3.36 17.13 -9.97
N LYS A 115 3.33 18.39 -9.51
CA LYS A 115 3.37 18.73 -8.09
C LYS A 115 1.96 18.87 -7.53
N VAL A 116 1.75 18.35 -6.33
CA VAL A 116 0.52 18.49 -5.58
C VAL A 116 0.84 18.71 -4.11
N VAL A 117 -0.13 19.26 -3.38
CA VAL A 117 -0.05 19.43 -1.93
C VAL A 117 -1.07 18.49 -1.29
N GLY A 118 -0.61 17.62 -0.39
CA GLY A 118 -1.46 16.72 0.39
C GLY A 118 -1.72 17.29 1.79
N ILE A 119 -2.95 17.12 2.29
CA ILE A 119 -3.35 17.45 3.66
C ILE A 119 -4.39 16.45 4.13
N ASN A 120 -4.28 15.99 5.37
CA ASN A 120 -5.22 14.99 5.88
C ASN A 120 -6.63 15.56 6.06
N ASP A 121 -6.76 16.70 6.71
CA ASP A 121 -8.04 17.42 6.84
C ASP A 121 -7.85 18.91 6.59
N PRO A 122 -8.36 19.45 5.46
CA PRO A 122 -8.20 20.86 5.10
C PRO A 122 -9.02 21.83 5.98
N TYR A 123 -9.84 21.31 6.88
CA TYR A 123 -10.66 22.09 7.82
C TYR A 123 -10.05 22.18 9.22
N THR A 124 -8.85 21.64 9.39
CA THR A 124 -8.08 21.64 10.65
C THR A 124 -6.72 22.30 10.44
N ASP A 125 -5.89 22.32 11.49
CA ASP A 125 -4.50 22.79 11.42
C ASP A 125 -3.54 21.64 11.04
N ASP A 126 -3.99 20.67 10.23
CA ASP A 126 -3.14 19.60 9.78
C ASP A 126 -2.04 20.13 8.84
N PRO A 127 -0.84 19.54 8.87
CA PRO A 127 0.25 19.98 8.02
C PRO A 127 -0.02 19.72 6.54
N GLU A 128 0.35 20.69 5.71
CA GLU A 128 0.47 20.51 4.27
C GLU A 128 1.80 19.82 3.93
N VAL A 129 1.77 18.88 2.99
CA VAL A 129 2.94 18.14 2.52
C VAL A 129 3.06 18.28 1.01
N ASP A 130 4.20 18.83 0.55
CA ASP A 130 4.52 18.90 -0.87
C ASP A 130 4.83 17.51 -1.41
N MET A 131 4.16 17.12 -2.48
CA MET A 131 4.26 15.80 -3.09
C MET A 131 4.44 15.89 -4.60
N GLU A 132 4.91 14.80 -5.17
CA GLU A 132 5.08 14.63 -6.61
C GLU A 132 4.39 13.37 -7.09
N ILE A 133 3.66 13.44 -8.19
CA ILE A 133 3.14 12.26 -8.89
C ILE A 133 4.34 11.49 -9.45
N VAL A 134 4.62 10.32 -8.89
CA VAL A 134 5.74 9.46 -9.30
C VAL A 134 5.28 8.29 -10.16
N GLY A 135 3.99 7.97 -10.12
CA GLY A 135 3.41 6.87 -10.89
C GLY A 135 1.94 7.05 -11.17
N ILE A 136 1.48 6.37 -12.21
CA ILE A 136 0.07 6.29 -12.59
C ILE A 136 -0.28 4.82 -12.75
N PHE A 137 -1.39 4.39 -12.16
CA PHE A 137 -1.89 3.03 -12.26
C PHE A 137 -3.21 2.94 -13.01
N GLU A 138 -3.49 1.78 -13.56
CA GLU A 138 -4.80 1.38 -14.07
C GLU A 138 -5.37 0.24 -13.24
N VAL A 139 -6.69 0.23 -13.07
CA VAL A 139 -7.41 -0.90 -12.49
C VAL A 139 -7.61 -1.94 -13.57
N VAL A 140 -7.08 -3.14 -13.36
CA VAL A 140 -7.26 -4.27 -14.28
C VAL A 140 -8.63 -4.88 -14.01
N ALA A 141 -9.65 -4.35 -14.70
CA ALA A 141 -11.01 -4.84 -14.60
C ALA A 141 -11.26 -5.96 -15.62
N ASP A 142 -11.98 -6.98 -15.23
CA ASP A 142 -12.65 -7.83 -16.22
C ASP A 142 -13.75 -6.97 -16.88
N LYS A 143 -13.65 -6.75 -18.20
CA LYS A 143 -14.59 -5.92 -18.97
C LYS A 143 -16.06 -6.38 -18.88
N ASN A 144 -16.28 -7.57 -18.34
CA ASN A 144 -17.61 -8.16 -18.16
C ASN A 144 -18.11 -8.14 -16.70
N ASP A 145 -17.31 -7.63 -15.77
CA ASP A 145 -17.65 -7.61 -14.34
C ASP A 145 -17.36 -6.22 -13.73
N GLU A 146 -18.40 -5.38 -13.73
CA GLU A 146 -18.32 -4.03 -13.10
C GLU A 146 -17.95 -4.10 -11.60
N ALA A 147 -18.20 -5.24 -10.94
CA ALA A 147 -17.86 -5.43 -9.55
C ALA A 147 -16.32 -5.44 -9.32
N THR A 148 -15.51 -5.70 -10.36
CA THR A 148 -14.05 -5.64 -10.27
C THR A 148 -13.49 -4.23 -10.10
N MET A 149 -14.29 -3.19 -10.40
CA MET A 149 -13.93 -1.78 -10.26
C MET A 149 -14.20 -1.22 -8.86
N TYR A 150 -14.85 -2.01 -8.01
CA TYR A 150 -15.38 -1.54 -6.75
C TYR A 150 -14.88 -2.40 -5.58
N ASP A 151 -14.34 -1.77 -4.57
CA ASP A 151 -13.97 -2.46 -3.34
C ASP A 151 -15.18 -2.58 -2.41
N ALA A 152 -15.77 -3.78 -2.38
CA ALA A 152 -16.93 -4.06 -1.53
C ALA A 152 -16.65 -3.92 -0.02
N SER A 153 -15.39 -4.01 0.40
CA SER A 153 -14.99 -3.90 1.81
C SER A 153 -14.95 -2.45 2.28
N THR A 154 -14.54 -1.53 1.42
CA THR A 154 -14.40 -0.10 1.73
C THR A 154 -15.51 0.76 1.18
N MET A 155 -16.31 0.26 0.26
CA MET A 155 -17.31 1.00 -0.49
C MET A 155 -16.74 2.09 -1.44
N TRP A 156 -15.46 2.00 -1.78
CA TRP A 156 -14.78 2.92 -2.68
C TRP A 156 -14.59 2.32 -4.07
N ASP A 157 -14.68 3.16 -5.09
CA ASP A 157 -14.23 2.83 -6.43
C ASP A 157 -12.69 2.75 -6.43
N PHE A 158 -12.14 1.72 -7.05
CA PHE A 158 -10.69 1.54 -7.10
C PHE A 158 -9.95 2.68 -7.84
N SER A 159 -10.61 3.39 -8.75
CA SER A 159 -10.05 4.59 -9.38
C SER A 159 -9.85 5.76 -8.39
N GLU A 160 -10.51 5.72 -7.23
CA GLU A 160 -10.38 6.69 -6.14
C GLU A 160 -9.27 6.37 -5.15
N TYR A 161 -8.60 5.23 -5.31
CA TYR A 161 -7.43 4.89 -4.52
C TYR A 161 -6.22 5.72 -4.91
N ALA A 162 -5.35 5.94 -3.93
CA ALA A 162 -4.02 6.48 -4.14
C ALA A 162 -3.01 5.78 -3.21
N PHE A 163 -1.75 5.91 -3.57
CA PHE A 163 -0.64 5.40 -2.78
C PHE A 163 0.34 6.54 -2.60
N CYS A 164 0.77 6.79 -1.38
CA CYS A 164 1.78 7.80 -1.12
C CYS A 164 2.94 7.22 -0.32
N SER A 165 4.06 7.93 -0.31
CA SER A 165 5.17 7.60 0.58
C SER A 165 4.70 7.56 2.02
N LYS A 166 5.10 6.54 2.78
CA LYS A 166 4.77 6.38 4.21
C LYS A 166 5.12 7.65 5.00
N ALA A 167 6.30 8.23 4.75
CA ALA A 167 6.75 9.46 5.39
C ALA A 167 5.81 10.65 5.13
N ALA A 168 5.25 10.76 3.92
CA ALA A 168 4.26 11.79 3.61
C ALA A 168 2.95 11.59 4.38
N MET A 169 2.46 10.35 4.48
CA MET A 169 1.27 10.03 5.25
C MET A 169 1.47 10.31 6.73
N GLU A 170 2.60 9.92 7.31
CA GLU A 170 2.94 10.20 8.71
C GLU A 170 2.96 11.71 8.98
N ALA A 171 3.52 12.49 8.05
CA ALA A 171 3.57 13.94 8.17
C ALA A 171 2.18 14.58 8.08
N MET A 172 1.33 14.16 7.14
CA MET A 172 -0.05 14.64 7.01
C MET A 172 -0.91 14.30 8.22
N CYS A 173 -0.69 13.13 8.83
CA CYS A 173 -1.51 12.58 9.91
C CYS A 173 -0.90 12.78 11.30
N VAL A 174 0.08 13.66 11.47
CA VAL A 174 0.80 13.87 12.74
C VAL A 174 -0.11 14.21 13.92
N ASN A 175 -1.24 14.85 13.66
CA ASN A 175 -2.23 15.22 14.68
C ASN A 175 -3.27 14.13 14.97
N TYR A 176 -3.18 12.99 14.29
CA TYR A 176 -4.22 11.95 14.29
C TYR A 176 -4.04 10.89 15.39
N GLY A 177 -3.16 11.12 16.35
CA GLY A 177 -2.88 10.16 17.44
C GLY A 177 -2.34 8.85 16.88
N ASP A 178 -3.05 7.74 17.15
CA ASP A 178 -2.65 6.41 16.68
C ASP A 178 -2.99 6.17 15.19
N GLY A 179 -3.71 7.08 14.53
CA GLY A 179 -4.05 6.97 13.11
C GLY A 179 -2.85 7.08 12.17
N ASN A 180 -1.67 7.51 12.67
CA ASN A 180 -0.42 7.53 11.91
C ASN A 180 0.52 6.35 12.23
N LYS A 181 0.00 5.31 12.90
CA LYS A 181 0.77 4.13 13.29
C LYS A 181 0.53 2.97 12.35
N ILE A 182 1.57 2.14 12.15
CA ILE A 182 1.48 0.94 11.33
C ILE A 182 0.75 -0.14 12.12
N GLN A 183 -0.36 -0.62 11.58
CA GLN A 183 -1.16 -1.68 12.18
C GLN A 183 -0.98 -3.02 11.45
N GLU A 184 -0.55 -2.98 10.20
CA GLU A 184 -0.42 -4.15 9.33
C GLU A 184 0.84 -4.04 8.48
N ALA A 185 1.49 -5.19 8.25
CA ALA A 185 2.61 -5.31 7.34
C ALA A 185 2.59 -6.68 6.66
N ASP A 186 2.88 -6.70 5.36
CA ASP A 186 2.99 -7.88 4.53
C ASP A 186 4.45 -8.13 4.17
N PHE A 187 4.94 -9.34 4.43
CA PHE A 187 6.29 -9.75 4.07
C PHE A 187 6.23 -10.85 3.02
N PHE A 188 7.07 -10.73 2.02
CA PHE A 188 7.12 -11.63 0.87
C PHE A 188 8.32 -12.55 0.98
N VAL A 189 8.07 -13.85 0.84
CA VAL A 189 9.10 -14.90 0.91
C VAL A 189 9.55 -15.25 -0.51
N THR A 190 10.86 -15.37 -0.71
CA THR A 190 11.46 -15.65 -2.02
C THR A 190 11.01 -17.00 -2.60
N ASP A 191 10.79 -18.02 -1.74
CA ASP A 191 10.37 -19.37 -2.13
C ASP A 191 9.23 -19.86 -1.25
N ALA A 192 8.06 -20.14 -1.85
CA ALA A 192 6.88 -20.65 -1.16
C ALA A 192 7.14 -21.94 -0.35
N ALA A 193 8.00 -22.78 -0.87
CA ALA A 193 8.34 -24.03 -0.17
C ALA A 193 9.04 -23.79 1.18
N GLN A 194 9.60 -22.58 1.36
CA GLN A 194 10.28 -22.18 2.58
C GLN A 194 9.41 -21.35 3.53
N LEU A 195 8.16 -21.04 3.15
CA LEU A 195 7.29 -20.16 3.92
C LEU A 195 7.21 -20.52 5.41
N GLU A 196 6.95 -21.78 5.72
CA GLU A 196 6.84 -22.25 7.11
C GLU A 196 8.16 -22.09 7.88
N SER A 197 9.31 -22.40 7.25
CA SER A 197 10.61 -22.25 7.90
C SER A 197 10.97 -20.77 8.13
N VAL A 198 10.64 -19.91 7.18
CA VAL A 198 10.84 -18.45 7.33
C VAL A 198 9.96 -17.88 8.42
N ILE A 199 8.69 -18.30 8.51
CA ILE A 199 7.79 -17.91 9.60
C ILE A 199 8.38 -18.30 10.96
N ASN A 200 8.87 -19.54 11.11
CA ASN A 200 9.48 -20.01 12.35
C ASN A 200 10.72 -19.18 12.72
N GLU A 201 11.55 -18.81 11.74
CA GLU A 201 12.73 -18.00 11.97
C GLU A 201 12.34 -16.58 12.41
N VAL A 202 11.38 -15.95 11.75
CA VAL A 202 10.85 -14.65 12.14
C VAL A 202 10.27 -14.67 13.54
N GLN A 203 9.45 -15.66 13.88
CA GLN A 203 8.87 -15.80 15.22
C GLN A 203 9.91 -16.11 16.31
N SER A 204 11.14 -16.46 15.93
CA SER A 204 12.26 -16.62 16.85
C SER A 204 12.94 -15.30 17.24
N ILE A 205 12.57 -14.16 16.60
CA ILE A 205 13.07 -12.84 16.96
C ILE A 205 12.59 -12.50 18.36
N SER A 206 13.50 -12.48 19.33
CA SER A 206 13.16 -12.34 20.74
C SER A 206 12.86 -10.90 21.19
N SER A 207 13.21 -9.91 20.37
CA SER A 207 12.90 -8.49 20.60
C SER A 207 11.42 -8.19 20.40
N ILE A 208 10.68 -9.03 19.68
CA ILE A 208 9.27 -8.88 19.36
C ILE A 208 8.43 -9.75 20.30
N ASN A 209 7.43 -9.16 20.92
CA ASN A 209 6.45 -9.90 21.71
C ASN A 209 5.34 -10.45 20.81
N TRP A 210 5.52 -11.64 20.28
CA TRP A 210 4.60 -12.27 19.35
C TRP A 210 3.19 -12.55 19.89
N ASP A 211 3.01 -12.52 21.21
CA ASP A 211 1.67 -12.65 21.81
C ASP A 211 0.76 -11.44 21.49
N HIS A 212 1.35 -10.33 21.04
CA HIS A 212 0.62 -9.12 20.66
C HIS A 212 0.26 -9.07 19.18
N PHE A 213 0.73 -10.02 18.37
CA PHE A 213 0.55 -10.02 16.92
C PHE A 213 -0.06 -11.32 16.41
N ILE A 214 -0.91 -11.18 15.39
CA ILE A 214 -1.41 -12.32 14.62
C ILE A 214 -0.54 -12.46 13.39
N VAL A 215 0.01 -13.67 13.19
CA VAL A 215 0.77 -14.02 12.01
C VAL A 215 -0.07 -14.97 11.17
N THR A 216 -0.31 -14.60 9.91
CA THR A 216 -1.04 -15.44 8.94
C THR A 216 -0.16 -15.73 7.75
N ALA A 217 -0.19 -16.95 7.25
CA ALA A 217 0.42 -17.33 5.99
C ALA A 217 -0.63 -17.26 4.89
N ASN A 218 -0.28 -16.61 3.78
CA ASN A 218 -1.13 -16.56 2.60
C ASN A 218 -0.31 -16.90 1.36
N ASP A 219 -0.65 -18.00 0.69
CA ASP A 219 0.00 -18.46 -0.54
C ASP A 219 -0.83 -18.20 -1.82
N GLU A 220 -2.05 -17.65 -1.70
CA GLU A 220 -2.93 -17.42 -2.85
C GLU A 220 -2.33 -16.46 -3.88
N VAL A 221 -1.71 -15.38 -3.42
CA VAL A 221 -1.07 -14.39 -4.32
C VAL A 221 0.08 -15.05 -5.09
N TYR A 222 0.82 -15.95 -4.46
CA TYR A 222 1.88 -16.72 -5.12
C TYR A 222 1.35 -17.67 -6.19
N GLN A 223 0.26 -18.35 -5.93
CA GLN A 223 -0.34 -19.26 -6.92
C GLN A 223 -0.76 -18.49 -8.18
N ASN A 224 -1.28 -17.28 -8.02
CA ASN A 224 -1.67 -16.41 -9.13
C ASN A 224 -0.47 -15.91 -9.95
N ILE A 225 0.60 -15.45 -9.28
CA ILE A 225 1.83 -15.01 -9.95
C ILE A 225 2.53 -16.19 -10.65
N SER A 226 2.62 -17.33 -9.98
CA SER A 226 3.22 -18.56 -10.52
C SER A 226 2.46 -19.07 -11.75
N SER A 227 1.13 -18.98 -11.76
CA SER A 227 0.30 -19.31 -12.91
C SER A 227 0.57 -18.37 -14.10
N ALA A 228 0.60 -17.07 -13.87
CA ALA A 228 0.87 -16.07 -14.89
C ALA A 228 2.26 -16.25 -15.52
N LEU A 229 3.29 -16.55 -14.73
CA LEU A 229 4.63 -16.85 -15.21
C LEU A 229 4.70 -18.17 -16.00
N SER A 230 3.96 -19.19 -15.56
CA SER A 230 3.87 -20.47 -16.26
C SER A 230 3.23 -20.32 -17.65
N ASP A 231 2.14 -19.54 -17.73
CA ASP A 231 1.45 -19.27 -18.99
C ASP A 231 2.33 -18.48 -19.97
N THR A 232 3.17 -17.58 -19.49
CA THR A 232 4.12 -16.82 -20.30
C THR A 232 5.24 -17.73 -20.85
N THR A 233 5.66 -18.72 -20.07
CA THR A 233 6.71 -19.67 -20.50
C THR A 233 6.21 -20.65 -21.56
N THR A 234 4.92 -20.95 -21.58
CA THR A 234 4.32 -21.87 -22.58
C THR A 234 4.12 -21.20 -23.96
N LEU A 235 4.12 -19.87 -24.01
CA LEU A 235 3.99 -19.12 -25.28
C LEU A 235 5.31 -18.93 -26.06
N VAL A 236 6.44 -19.34 -25.50
CA VAL A 236 7.79 -19.17 -26.10
C VAL A 236 8.38 -20.49 -26.64
N THR A 237 7.66 -21.58 -26.59
CA THR A 237 8.03 -22.85 -27.18
C THR A 237 7.24 -23.15 -28.44
#